data_6630f842a9d2dc32320d4c0274a3f420
#
_entry.id   6630f842a9d2dc32320d4c0274a3f420
#
_cell.length_a   1.000
_cell.length_b   1.000
_cell.length_c   1.000
_cell.angle_alpha   90.00
_cell.angle_beta   90.00
_cell.angle_gamma   90.00
#
_symmetry.space_group_name_H-M   'P 1'
#
loop_
_entity.id
_entity.type
_entity.pdbx_description
1 polymer ?
#
loop_
_entity_poly.entity_id
_entity_poly.type
_entity_poly.pdbx_seq_one_letter_code
_entity_poly.pdbx_strand_id
1 'polypeptide(L)'
;GVAARWQRRMKLTPCVVMTCYMLPGNMQISEHKGQRKFEKSYLYDFADLLIVDEAGQVLPEVAAASFALAKKALVIGDTEQIPPIWSITPAIDIGNMLAEKILSGSTQEEITEKYTAIAELGKSAASGSVMKIAQCASRYQYDPELARGMYLYEHRRCFDNIIGYCNTLCYHGKLLPKRGCEESNLMPAMGYLHIDGKGELASSGSRYNLLEAETIAAWLTDNQQSIEAYYGKSLHEVVGIVTPFSAQVSTIKQALDKQGISAGANEKSLTVGTVHSLQGAERAIVIFSPVYSKHEDGAFIDSDNSMLNVAVSRAKDSFLVFGDMDLFEIQPASSPRGLLAKYLFESEKNALFFDYKEREDLKTSETKIYTLHGVEQHDNFLNQTFENTGKHITIVSPWLTWQKLEQTGFLDSMIAACSRGINVTVVTDRSYNTEHNDFEKRKEKQQNLKAALEKLNALGIATKLVNRVHSKIVIGDDGLLCVGSFNWFSATREARYERYDTSMVYCGDNLKGEIEAIYNSLERRQV
;
A
#
# COMPACT_ATOMS: atom_id res chain seq x y z
N GLY A 1 -36.50 38.14 12.17
CA GLY A 1 -35.07 37.89 12.01
C GLY A 1 -34.71 36.45 12.26
N VAL A 2 -33.43 36.11 12.18
CA VAL A 2 -32.90 34.72 12.29
C VAL A 2 -33.26 34.06 13.62
N ALA A 3 -33.11 34.79 14.75
CA ALA A 3 -33.47 34.26 16.06
C ALA A 3 -34.95 33.84 16.15
N ALA A 4 -35.88 34.67 15.67
CA ALA A 4 -37.30 34.34 15.68
C ALA A 4 -37.64 33.15 14.75
N ARG A 5 -36.88 32.99 13.64
CA ARG A 5 -37.00 31.82 12.78
C ARG A 5 -36.59 30.54 13.51
N TRP A 6 -35.47 30.57 14.21
CA TRP A 6 -35.01 29.46 15.01
C TRP A 6 -35.94 29.11 16.16
N GLN A 7 -36.44 30.12 16.89
CA GLN A 7 -37.44 29.92 17.97
C GLN A 7 -38.72 29.24 17.46
N ARG A 8 -39.20 29.59 16.25
CA ARG A 8 -40.37 28.92 15.65
C ARG A 8 -40.05 27.49 15.25
N ARG A 9 -38.87 27.22 14.65
CA ARG A 9 -38.46 25.88 14.25
C ARG A 9 -38.33 24.96 15.47
N MET A 10 -37.69 25.43 16.55
CA MET A 10 -37.52 24.68 17.78
C MET A 10 -38.81 24.30 18.49
N LYS A 11 -39.92 25.01 18.23
CA LYS A 11 -41.26 24.58 18.70
C LYS A 11 -41.80 23.37 17.98
N LEU A 12 -41.37 23.13 16.75
CA LEU A 12 -41.79 21.97 15.92
C LEU A 12 -40.80 20.81 16.04
N THR A 13 -39.52 21.11 15.97
CA THR A 13 -38.41 20.15 16.05
C THR A 13 -37.36 20.69 17.01
N PRO A 14 -37.39 20.28 18.29
CA PRO A 14 -36.48 20.80 19.31
C PRO A 14 -35.01 20.34 19.13
N CYS A 15 -34.77 19.36 18.24
CA CYS A 15 -33.45 18.90 17.87
C CYS A 15 -33.19 19.14 16.38
N VAL A 16 -31.97 19.60 16.06
CA VAL A 16 -31.48 19.75 14.69
C VAL A 16 -30.11 19.07 14.56
N VAL A 17 -29.84 18.47 13.41
CA VAL A 17 -28.58 17.83 13.11
C VAL A 17 -27.90 18.55 11.95
N MET A 18 -26.63 18.89 12.11
CA MET A 18 -25.81 19.46 11.06
C MET A 18 -24.32 19.27 11.40
N THR A 19 -23.44 19.52 10.45
CA THR A 19 -22.00 19.47 10.72
C THR A 19 -21.55 20.65 11.58
N CYS A 20 -20.50 20.45 12.39
CA CYS A 20 -19.90 21.52 13.19
C CYS A 20 -19.47 22.70 12.33
N TYR A 21 -19.02 22.45 11.09
CA TYR A 21 -18.66 23.51 10.14
C TYR A 21 -19.83 24.41 9.75
N MET A 22 -21.02 23.85 9.58
CA MET A 22 -22.20 24.62 9.12
C MET A 22 -22.96 25.32 10.24
N LEU A 23 -22.87 24.84 11.47
CA LEU A 23 -23.67 25.32 12.59
C LEU A 23 -23.46 26.82 12.88
N PRO A 24 -22.23 27.36 12.98
CA PRO A 24 -22.02 28.78 13.23
C PRO A 24 -22.62 29.67 12.14
N GLY A 25 -22.43 29.32 10.87
CA GLY A 25 -22.99 30.09 9.76
C GLY A 25 -24.52 30.16 9.76
N ASN A 26 -25.20 29.09 10.16
CA ASN A 26 -26.65 29.03 10.28
C ASN A 26 -27.20 29.85 11.49
N MET A 27 -26.37 30.08 12.50
CA MET A 27 -26.69 30.84 13.71
C MET A 27 -26.19 32.29 13.66
N GLN A 28 -25.68 32.74 12.50
CA GLN A 28 -25.26 34.13 12.30
C GLN A 28 -26.45 35.06 12.22
N ILE A 29 -26.38 36.20 12.90
CA ILE A 29 -27.37 37.29 12.88
C ILE A 29 -26.70 38.58 12.43
N SER A 30 -27.51 39.55 11.99
CA SER A 30 -27.08 40.91 11.71
C SER A 30 -27.79 41.86 12.69
N GLU A 31 -26.99 42.55 13.48
CA GLU A 31 -27.46 43.54 14.43
C GLU A 31 -27.36 44.96 13.83
N HIS A 32 -28.41 45.72 13.92
CA HIS A 32 -28.43 47.13 13.47
C HIS A 32 -27.79 48.01 14.54
N LYS A 33 -26.66 48.66 14.22
CA LYS A 33 -25.91 49.54 15.14
C LYS A 33 -26.18 51.06 14.90
N GLY A 34 -27.28 51.40 14.23
CA GLY A 34 -27.60 52.79 13.84
C GLY A 34 -27.00 53.19 12.48
N GLN A 35 -27.42 54.32 11.93
CA GLN A 35 -26.93 54.92 10.67
C GLN A 35 -26.79 53.91 9.49
N ARG A 36 -27.71 52.94 9.36
CA ARG A 36 -27.68 51.84 8.34
C ARG A 36 -26.47 50.93 8.43
N LYS A 37 -25.72 50.90 9.53
CA LYS A 37 -24.64 49.96 9.77
C LYS A 37 -25.17 48.67 10.40
N PHE A 38 -24.81 47.54 9.80
CA PHE A 38 -25.12 46.21 10.31
C PHE A 38 -23.83 45.54 10.72
N GLU A 39 -23.78 45.01 11.93
CA GLU A 39 -22.67 44.20 12.42
C GLU A 39 -23.09 42.73 12.46
N LYS A 40 -22.20 41.85 12.04
CA LYS A 40 -22.43 40.40 12.13
C LYS A 40 -22.14 39.94 13.56
N SER A 41 -23.09 39.19 14.10
CA SER A 41 -22.99 38.56 15.41
C SER A 41 -23.52 37.12 15.31
N TYR A 42 -23.54 36.38 16.41
CA TYR A 42 -24.03 35.03 16.47
C TYR A 42 -25.01 34.86 17.62
N LEU A 43 -25.85 33.82 17.54
CA LEU A 43 -26.78 33.44 18.61
C LEU A 43 -26.01 32.68 19.71
N TYR A 44 -25.21 33.42 20.49
CA TYR A 44 -24.48 32.87 21.63
C TYR A 44 -25.46 32.34 22.69
N ASP A 45 -25.07 31.20 23.34
CA ASP A 45 -25.88 30.56 24.41
C ASP A 45 -27.35 30.27 24.03
N PHE A 46 -27.63 30.16 22.73
CA PHE A 46 -28.99 29.96 22.24
C PHE A 46 -29.50 28.54 22.43
N ALA A 47 -28.69 27.55 22.14
CA ALA A 47 -29.01 26.13 22.34
C ALA A 47 -28.81 25.75 23.80
N ASP A 48 -29.74 24.97 24.36
CA ASP A 48 -29.60 24.48 25.74
C ASP A 48 -28.53 23.40 25.86
N LEU A 49 -28.38 22.57 24.80
CA LEU A 49 -27.42 21.50 24.74
C LEU A 49 -26.87 21.33 23.32
N LEU A 50 -25.56 21.32 23.17
CA LEU A 50 -24.83 20.86 21.99
C LEU A 50 -24.38 19.43 22.22
N ILE A 51 -24.74 18.55 21.31
CA ILE A 51 -24.20 17.17 21.28
C ILE A 51 -23.24 17.09 20.10
N VAL A 52 -21.97 16.81 20.37
CA VAL A 52 -20.96 16.56 19.36
C VAL A 52 -20.71 15.05 19.31
N ASP A 53 -21.19 14.42 18.26
CA ASP A 53 -20.99 12.99 18.01
C ASP A 53 -19.76 12.77 17.13
N GLU A 54 -19.15 11.59 17.22
CA GLU A 54 -17.86 11.25 16.54
C GLU A 54 -16.76 12.31 16.79
N ALA A 55 -16.70 12.84 18.02
CA ALA A 55 -15.82 13.93 18.40
C ALA A 55 -14.32 13.59 18.29
N GLY A 56 -13.97 12.31 18.22
CA GLY A 56 -12.62 11.83 17.92
C GLY A 56 -12.12 12.26 16.55
N GLN A 57 -13.03 12.49 15.60
CA GLN A 57 -12.74 12.91 14.23
C GLN A 57 -12.89 14.43 14.00
N VAL A 58 -13.31 15.19 15.00
CA VAL A 58 -13.58 16.62 14.85
C VAL A 58 -12.37 17.44 15.25
N LEU A 59 -11.88 18.23 14.30
CA LEU A 59 -10.79 19.19 14.53
C LEU A 59 -11.21 20.27 15.54
N PRO A 60 -10.33 20.63 16.49
CA PRO A 60 -10.64 21.65 17.50
C PRO A 60 -11.09 22.99 16.90
N GLU A 61 -10.41 23.47 15.87
CA GLU A 61 -10.68 24.72 15.20
C GLU A 61 -12.04 24.74 14.45
N VAL A 62 -12.50 23.58 13.99
CA VAL A 62 -13.80 23.45 13.30
C VAL A 62 -14.96 23.52 14.29
N ALA A 63 -14.79 22.93 15.47
CA ALA A 63 -15.89 22.88 16.45
C ALA A 63 -15.91 24.03 17.43
N ALA A 64 -14.80 24.72 17.66
CA ALA A 64 -14.66 25.75 18.70
C ALA A 64 -15.80 26.80 18.67
N ALA A 65 -16.15 27.30 17.48
CA ALA A 65 -17.23 28.27 17.32
C ALA A 65 -18.61 27.70 17.66
N SER A 66 -18.82 26.39 17.49
CA SER A 66 -20.08 25.72 17.79
C SER A 66 -20.37 25.67 19.30
N PHE A 67 -19.32 25.52 20.12
CA PHE A 67 -19.46 25.49 21.59
C PHE A 67 -19.96 26.79 22.16
N ALA A 68 -19.60 27.93 21.55
CA ALA A 68 -20.10 29.25 21.98
C ALA A 68 -21.60 29.48 21.75
N LEU A 69 -22.25 28.63 20.95
CA LEU A 69 -23.67 28.75 20.61
C LEU A 69 -24.58 28.00 21.59
N ALA A 70 -24.02 27.27 22.55
CA ALA A 70 -24.78 26.46 23.48
C ALA A 70 -24.35 26.69 24.94
N LYS A 71 -25.31 26.51 25.85
CA LYS A 71 -25.11 26.65 27.31
C LYS A 71 -24.34 25.47 27.90
N LYS A 72 -24.53 24.28 27.34
CA LYS A 72 -23.91 23.01 27.78
C LYS A 72 -23.52 22.19 26.57
N ALA A 73 -22.52 21.33 26.72
CA ALA A 73 -22.10 20.40 25.70
C ALA A 73 -21.97 18.98 26.24
N LEU A 74 -22.37 18.01 25.42
CA LEU A 74 -22.10 16.60 25.58
C LEU A 74 -21.22 16.16 24.40
N VAL A 75 -20.02 15.68 24.70
CA VAL A 75 -19.04 15.25 23.69
C VAL A 75 -19.00 13.73 23.71
N ILE A 76 -19.29 13.12 22.56
CA ILE A 76 -19.34 11.67 22.37
C ILE A 76 -18.33 11.31 21.29
N GLY A 77 -17.50 10.31 21.55
CA GLY A 77 -16.50 9.87 20.57
C GLY A 77 -15.54 8.87 21.19
N ASP A 78 -14.59 8.44 20.37
CA ASP A 78 -13.58 7.47 20.71
C ASP A 78 -12.25 7.90 20.12
N THR A 79 -11.21 7.99 20.93
CA THR A 79 -9.85 8.35 20.49
C THR A 79 -9.06 7.17 19.95
N GLU A 80 -9.55 5.95 20.18
CA GLU A 80 -8.97 4.71 19.65
C GLU A 80 -9.52 4.35 18.26
N GLN A 81 -10.45 5.16 17.75
CA GLN A 81 -10.89 5.11 16.37
C GLN A 81 -10.08 6.08 15.49
N ILE A 82 -10.38 6.11 14.18
CA ILE A 82 -9.62 6.92 13.23
C ILE A 82 -9.62 8.40 13.65
N PRO A 83 -8.43 9.01 13.75
CA PRO A 83 -8.31 10.43 14.14
C PRO A 83 -8.78 11.37 13.02
N PRO A 84 -8.89 12.68 13.29
CA PRO A 84 -9.15 13.68 12.26
C PRO A 84 -8.05 13.70 11.19
N ILE A 85 -8.38 14.17 10.00
CA ILE A 85 -7.37 14.46 8.97
C ILE A 85 -6.81 15.84 9.25
N TRP A 86 -5.60 15.89 9.81
CA TRP A 86 -4.91 17.16 10.07
C TRP A 86 -4.34 17.73 8.76
N SER A 87 -4.61 18.99 8.49
CA SER A 87 -4.17 19.69 7.27
C SER A 87 -2.79 20.34 7.40
N ILE A 88 -2.25 20.43 8.61
CA ILE A 88 -0.94 21.04 8.88
C ILE A 88 -0.02 20.08 9.64
N THR A 89 1.27 20.32 9.52
CA THR A 89 2.29 19.57 10.26
C THR A 89 2.58 20.20 11.62
N PRO A 90 3.16 19.47 12.60
CA PRO A 90 3.59 20.04 13.87
C PRO A 90 4.50 21.27 13.73
N ALA A 91 5.39 21.28 12.73
CA ALA A 91 6.28 22.42 12.48
C ALA A 91 5.52 23.71 12.09
N ILE A 92 4.47 23.56 11.26
CA ILE A 92 3.62 24.69 10.88
C ILE A 92 2.79 25.16 12.08
N ASP A 93 2.25 24.24 12.87
CA ASP A 93 1.44 24.55 14.06
C ASP A 93 2.26 25.31 15.11
N ILE A 94 3.49 24.85 15.39
CA ILE A 94 4.45 25.55 16.25
C ILE A 94 4.72 26.98 15.73
N GLY A 95 4.99 27.11 14.42
CA GLY A 95 5.21 28.41 13.79
C GLY A 95 4.05 29.38 13.97
N ASN A 96 2.82 28.90 13.78
CA ASN A 96 1.58 29.67 13.98
C ASN A 96 1.42 30.09 15.45
N MET A 97 1.64 29.14 16.40
CA MET A 97 1.52 29.43 17.82
C MET A 97 2.56 30.45 18.32
N LEU A 98 3.78 30.42 17.75
CA LEU A 98 4.81 31.41 18.04
C LEU A 98 4.43 32.80 17.47
N ALA A 99 3.94 32.85 16.25
CA ALA A 99 3.49 34.09 15.60
C ALA A 99 2.37 34.79 16.38
N GLU A 100 1.42 33.99 16.87
CA GLU A 100 0.28 34.48 17.66
C GLU A 100 0.60 34.62 19.17
N LYS A 101 1.85 34.41 19.58
CA LYS A 101 2.31 34.51 20.99
C LYS A 101 1.59 33.56 21.96
N ILE A 102 1.03 32.49 21.46
CA ILE A 102 0.44 31.39 22.26
C ILE A 102 1.56 30.53 22.85
N LEU A 103 2.61 30.33 22.08
CA LEU A 103 3.82 29.62 22.46
C LEU A 103 5.01 30.60 22.53
N SER A 104 5.88 30.42 23.50
CA SER A 104 7.11 31.19 23.65
C SER A 104 8.20 30.36 24.30
N GLY A 105 9.45 30.56 23.91
CA GLY A 105 10.61 29.89 24.49
C GLY A 105 11.90 30.55 24.02
N SER A 106 12.97 30.35 24.79
CA SER A 106 14.30 30.90 24.49
C SER A 106 15.15 29.88 23.71
N THR A 107 14.81 28.58 23.81
CA THR A 107 15.49 27.48 23.10
C THR A 107 14.49 26.61 22.35
N GLN A 108 14.97 25.84 21.38
CA GLN A 108 14.14 24.91 20.62
C GLN A 108 13.57 23.79 21.51
N GLU A 109 14.35 23.32 22.48
CA GLU A 109 13.92 22.31 23.45
C GLU A 109 12.75 22.80 24.29
N GLU A 110 12.83 24.04 24.81
CA GLU A 110 11.75 24.65 25.61
C GLU A 110 10.46 24.80 24.79
N ILE A 111 10.59 25.22 23.52
CA ILE A 111 9.45 25.34 22.60
C ILE A 111 8.81 23.98 22.34
N THR A 112 9.64 22.96 22.10
CA THR A 112 9.14 21.60 21.80
C THR A 112 8.45 20.99 23.02
N GLU A 113 8.99 21.17 24.23
CA GLU A 113 8.40 20.68 25.49
C GLU A 113 7.01 21.32 25.72
N LYS A 114 6.92 22.65 25.59
CA LYS A 114 5.65 23.39 25.74
C LYS A 114 4.63 22.98 24.68
N TYR A 115 5.07 22.79 23.44
CA TYR A 115 4.19 22.31 22.37
C TYR A 115 3.67 20.91 22.65
N THR A 116 4.53 20.01 23.10
CA THR A 116 4.13 18.63 23.49
C THR A 116 3.05 18.66 24.57
N ALA A 117 3.21 19.48 25.60
CA ALA A 117 2.18 19.65 26.63
C ALA A 117 0.83 20.16 26.08
N ILE A 118 0.84 21.08 25.11
CA ILE A 118 -0.36 21.57 24.42
C ILE A 118 -0.99 20.44 23.57
N ALA A 119 -0.17 19.65 22.88
CA ALA A 119 -0.61 18.54 22.06
C ALA A 119 -1.23 17.40 22.89
N GLU A 120 -0.65 17.10 24.05
CA GLU A 120 -1.20 16.12 25.01
C GLU A 120 -2.58 16.52 25.54
N LEU A 121 -2.84 17.81 25.68
CA LEU A 121 -4.16 18.35 26.02
C LEU A 121 -5.16 18.30 24.83
N GLY A 122 -4.75 17.76 23.68
CA GLY A 122 -5.59 17.68 22.49
C GLY A 122 -5.82 19.00 21.76
N LYS A 123 -5.05 20.05 22.10
CA LYS A 123 -5.27 21.43 21.61
C LYS A 123 -4.41 21.79 20.39
N SER A 124 -3.56 20.88 19.90
CA SER A 124 -2.77 21.08 18.69
C SER A 124 -3.63 20.94 17.44
N ALA A 125 -3.48 21.82 16.47
CA ALA A 125 -4.11 21.72 15.17
C ALA A 125 -3.49 20.64 14.28
N ALA A 126 -2.31 20.11 14.65
CA ALA A 126 -1.61 19.05 13.94
C ALA A 126 -1.83 17.63 14.54
N SER A 127 -2.46 17.51 15.72
CA SER A 127 -2.65 16.22 16.41
C SER A 127 -3.84 16.18 17.37
N GLY A 128 -4.57 17.29 17.51
CA GLY A 128 -5.68 17.43 18.43
C GLY A 128 -7.01 16.90 17.89
N SER A 129 -7.96 16.70 18.80
CA SER A 129 -9.37 16.49 18.49
C SER A 129 -10.25 17.01 19.62
N VAL A 130 -11.52 17.27 19.28
CA VAL A 130 -12.51 17.70 20.29
C VAL A 130 -12.65 16.65 21.41
N MET A 131 -12.58 15.37 21.08
CA MET A 131 -12.68 14.31 22.09
C MET A 131 -11.47 14.32 23.05
N LYS A 132 -10.25 14.48 22.55
CA LYS A 132 -9.06 14.61 23.41
C LYS A 132 -9.17 15.78 24.38
N ILE A 133 -9.64 16.95 23.90
CA ILE A 133 -9.88 18.12 24.76
C ILE A 133 -10.93 17.80 25.84
N ALA A 134 -12.03 17.17 25.45
CA ALA A 134 -13.10 16.80 26.37
C ALA A 134 -12.65 15.79 27.41
N GLN A 135 -11.84 14.80 27.03
CA GLN A 135 -11.23 13.82 27.93
C GLN A 135 -10.33 14.51 28.96
N CYS A 136 -9.45 15.42 28.53
CA CYS A 136 -8.58 16.17 29.44
C CYS A 136 -9.37 17.06 30.41
N ALA A 137 -10.52 17.58 30.01
CA ALA A 137 -11.42 18.40 30.83
C ALA A 137 -12.36 17.57 31.72
N SER A 138 -12.51 16.27 31.46
CA SER A 138 -13.42 15.41 32.22
C SER A 138 -12.93 15.15 33.64
N ARG A 139 -13.84 15.21 34.60
CA ARG A 139 -13.60 14.77 35.98
C ARG A 139 -13.86 13.28 36.21
N TYR A 140 -14.47 12.60 35.25
CA TYR A 140 -14.77 11.18 35.35
C TYR A 140 -13.56 10.35 34.95
N GLN A 141 -13.33 9.25 35.63
CA GLN A 141 -12.30 8.26 35.34
C GLN A 141 -12.93 6.87 35.51
N TYR A 142 -13.08 6.15 34.40
CA TYR A 142 -13.62 4.79 34.44
C TYR A 142 -12.57 3.80 34.93
N ASP A 143 -11.39 3.82 34.31
CA ASP A 143 -10.26 2.97 34.63
C ASP A 143 -8.95 3.78 34.54
N PRO A 144 -7.98 3.61 35.44
CA PRO A 144 -6.71 4.36 35.41
C PRO A 144 -5.86 4.14 34.15
N GLU A 145 -6.02 2.99 33.47
CA GLU A 145 -5.30 2.66 32.23
C GLU A 145 -5.96 3.24 30.97
N LEU A 146 -7.18 3.77 31.09
CA LEU A 146 -7.91 4.40 30.00
C LEU A 146 -7.93 5.92 30.14
N ALA A 147 -8.16 6.61 29.01
CA ALA A 147 -8.35 8.05 29.02
C ALA A 147 -9.57 8.45 29.88
N ARG A 148 -9.58 9.70 30.37
CA ARG A 148 -10.71 10.20 31.19
C ARG A 148 -12.00 10.26 30.39
N GLY A 149 -13.13 10.11 31.09
CA GLY A 149 -14.45 10.14 30.52
C GLY A 149 -15.38 9.10 31.11
N MET A 150 -16.64 9.17 30.73
CA MET A 150 -17.61 8.11 30.99
C MET A 150 -17.57 7.13 29.82
N TYR A 151 -17.47 5.84 30.13
CA TYR A 151 -17.36 4.80 29.12
C TYR A 151 -18.64 4.00 28.97
N LEU A 152 -19.03 3.74 27.69
CA LEU A 152 -20.02 2.72 27.34
C LEU A 152 -19.28 1.38 27.18
N TYR A 153 -18.90 0.80 28.30
CA TYR A 153 -18.00 -0.38 28.34
C TYR A 153 -18.69 -1.69 27.95
N GLU A 154 -20.03 -1.77 27.98
CA GLU A 154 -20.75 -2.95 27.51
C GLU A 154 -20.86 -2.93 25.98
N HIS A 155 -20.24 -3.91 25.32
CA HIS A 155 -20.31 -4.05 23.86
C HIS A 155 -21.36 -5.10 23.46
N ARG A 156 -22.34 -4.67 22.68
CA ARG A 156 -23.49 -5.51 22.28
C ARG A 156 -23.67 -5.61 20.75
N ARG A 157 -22.75 -5.02 19.97
CA ARG A 157 -22.86 -4.93 18.51
C ARG A 157 -22.26 -6.16 17.83
N CYS A 158 -20.99 -6.44 18.07
CA CYS A 158 -20.23 -7.50 17.43
C CYS A 158 -20.28 -8.79 18.27
N PHE A 159 -20.10 -9.94 17.67
CA PHE A 159 -19.81 -11.17 18.41
C PHE A 159 -18.55 -10.99 19.28
N ASP A 160 -18.51 -11.75 20.38
CA ASP A 160 -17.49 -11.59 21.41
C ASP A 160 -16.07 -11.80 20.88
N ASN A 161 -15.88 -12.73 19.91
CA ASN A 161 -14.58 -12.96 19.28
C ASN A 161 -14.11 -11.75 18.47
N ILE A 162 -15.02 -11.07 17.76
CA ILE A 162 -14.71 -9.90 16.96
C ILE A 162 -14.27 -8.74 17.84
N ILE A 163 -15.10 -8.41 18.86
CA ILE A 163 -14.76 -7.31 19.75
C ILE A 163 -13.61 -7.66 20.68
N GLY A 164 -13.35 -8.95 20.94
CA GLY A 164 -12.21 -9.44 21.71
C GLY A 164 -10.88 -8.96 21.12
N TYR A 165 -10.73 -9.00 19.80
CA TYR A 165 -9.57 -8.41 19.10
C TYR A 165 -9.42 -6.92 19.40
N CYS A 166 -10.47 -6.12 19.16
CA CYS A 166 -10.45 -4.67 19.42
C CYS A 166 -10.17 -4.36 20.89
N ASN A 167 -10.77 -5.12 21.78
CA ASN A 167 -10.61 -4.99 23.23
C ASN A 167 -9.15 -5.21 23.66
N THR A 168 -8.48 -6.20 23.06
CA THR A 168 -7.06 -6.46 23.32
C THR A 168 -6.18 -5.38 22.67
N LEU A 169 -6.49 -4.96 21.44
CA LEU A 169 -5.67 -4.01 20.68
C LEU A 169 -5.67 -2.60 21.30
N CYS A 170 -6.84 -2.08 21.67
CA CYS A 170 -7.04 -0.66 22.00
C CYS A 170 -7.56 -0.41 23.41
N TYR A 171 -8.32 -1.34 24.02
CA TYR A 171 -9.06 -1.05 25.26
C TYR A 171 -8.56 -1.84 26.45
N HIS A 172 -7.36 -2.41 26.38
CA HIS A 172 -6.68 -3.13 27.48
C HIS A 172 -7.55 -4.19 28.17
N GLY A 173 -8.47 -4.83 27.43
CA GLY A 173 -9.40 -5.82 27.97
C GLY A 173 -10.55 -5.24 28.82
N LYS A 174 -10.73 -3.91 28.86
CA LYS A 174 -11.71 -3.25 29.76
C LYS A 174 -13.14 -3.20 29.21
N LEU A 175 -13.37 -3.53 27.93
CA LEU A 175 -14.72 -3.68 27.41
C LEU A 175 -15.33 -5.00 27.87
N LEU A 176 -16.65 -5.00 28.09
CA LEU A 176 -17.42 -6.17 28.45
C LEU A 176 -18.23 -6.67 27.24
N PRO A 177 -17.79 -7.71 26.55
CA PRO A 177 -18.58 -8.35 25.50
C PRO A 177 -19.91 -8.90 26.09
N LYS A 178 -21.01 -8.64 25.40
CA LYS A 178 -22.36 -9.00 25.88
C LYS A 178 -23.25 -9.60 24.78
N ARG A 179 -22.70 -9.78 23.59
CA ARG A 179 -23.48 -10.36 22.50
C ARG A 179 -23.40 -11.88 22.45
N GLY A 180 -22.32 -12.45 22.96
CA GLY A 180 -22.02 -13.88 22.89
C GLY A 180 -21.41 -14.29 21.56
N CYS A 181 -21.31 -15.60 21.35
CA CYS A 181 -20.86 -16.23 20.11
C CYS A 181 -21.96 -17.16 19.62
N GLU A 182 -22.25 -17.15 18.33
CA GLU A 182 -23.23 -18.04 17.74
C GLU A 182 -22.49 -19.18 17.02
N GLU A 183 -22.59 -20.39 17.55
CA GLU A 183 -21.89 -21.57 16.98
C GLU A 183 -22.45 -22.01 15.62
N SER A 184 -23.67 -21.61 15.30
CA SER A 184 -24.39 -21.96 14.05
C SER A 184 -24.38 -20.87 13.00
N ASN A 185 -23.47 -19.88 13.10
CA ASN A 185 -23.36 -18.80 12.11
C ASN A 185 -22.93 -19.35 10.74
N LEU A 186 -23.43 -18.74 9.66
CA LEU A 186 -23.11 -19.11 8.27
C LEU A 186 -21.59 -19.04 7.99
N MET A 187 -20.93 -18.02 8.55
CA MET A 187 -19.49 -17.78 8.41
C MET A 187 -18.83 -17.69 9.79
N PRO A 188 -17.53 -17.99 9.92
CA PRO A 188 -16.84 -17.83 11.19
C PRO A 188 -16.83 -16.36 11.61
N ALA A 189 -16.86 -16.11 12.93
CA ALA A 189 -16.81 -14.75 13.47
C ALA A 189 -15.52 -14.01 13.06
N MET A 190 -14.38 -14.74 13.06
CA MET A 190 -13.07 -14.25 12.61
C MET A 190 -12.55 -15.26 11.57
N GLY A 191 -12.76 -14.97 10.29
CA GLY A 191 -12.41 -15.90 9.21
C GLY A 191 -11.38 -15.33 8.25
N TYR A 192 -10.79 -16.22 7.45
CA TYR A 192 -9.82 -15.84 6.44
C TYR A 192 -9.90 -16.72 5.18
N LEU A 193 -9.54 -16.13 4.05
CA LEU A 193 -9.25 -16.82 2.80
C LEU A 193 -7.82 -16.46 2.39
N HIS A 194 -6.95 -17.47 2.29
CA HIS A 194 -5.58 -17.27 1.84
C HIS A 194 -5.55 -16.98 0.34
N ILE A 195 -4.87 -15.91 -0.04
CA ILE A 195 -4.69 -15.49 -1.44
C ILE A 195 -3.23 -15.10 -1.62
N ASP A 196 -2.50 -15.88 -2.40
CA ASP A 196 -1.12 -15.57 -2.78
C ASP A 196 -1.11 -14.58 -3.95
N GLY A 197 -1.52 -13.34 -3.65
CA GLY A 197 -1.58 -12.23 -4.58
C GLY A 197 -0.40 -11.28 -4.42
N LYS A 198 -0.08 -10.52 -5.47
CA LYS A 198 0.96 -9.49 -5.42
C LYS A 198 0.32 -8.10 -5.40
N GLY A 199 0.72 -7.29 -4.41
CA GLY A 199 0.37 -5.88 -4.35
C GLY A 199 1.09 -5.09 -5.45
N GLU A 200 0.39 -4.18 -6.11
CA GLU A 200 0.92 -3.31 -7.16
C GLU A 200 0.71 -1.84 -6.79
N LEU A 201 1.57 -0.96 -7.32
CA LEU A 201 1.47 0.47 -7.11
C LEU A 201 0.73 1.12 -8.29
N ALA A 202 -0.38 1.77 -8.04
CA ALA A 202 -1.09 2.55 -9.05
C ALA A 202 -0.37 3.88 -9.33
N SER A 203 -0.64 4.49 -10.47
CA SER A 203 -0.09 5.81 -10.86
C SER A 203 -0.42 6.93 -9.85
N SER A 204 -1.46 6.76 -9.05
CA SER A 204 -1.84 7.66 -7.95
C SER A 204 -0.97 7.53 -6.69
N GLY A 205 -0.03 6.57 -6.65
CA GLY A 205 0.73 6.22 -5.45
C GLY A 205 -0.01 5.34 -4.45
N SER A 206 -1.27 4.98 -4.70
CA SER A 206 -2.03 4.04 -3.89
C SER A 206 -1.80 2.60 -4.37
N ARG A 207 -2.00 1.61 -3.49
CA ARG A 207 -1.76 0.20 -3.79
C ARG A 207 -3.04 -0.56 -4.12
N TYR A 208 -2.90 -1.62 -4.91
CA TYR A 208 -3.99 -2.55 -5.21
C TYR A 208 -3.44 -3.99 -5.39
N ASN A 209 -4.31 -4.97 -5.19
CA ASN A 209 -4.04 -6.40 -5.42
C ASN A 209 -5.20 -6.95 -6.26
N LEU A 210 -4.91 -7.19 -7.53
CA LEU A 210 -5.95 -7.61 -8.48
C LEU A 210 -6.51 -8.98 -8.12
N LEU A 211 -5.66 -9.92 -7.69
CA LEU A 211 -6.09 -11.27 -7.32
C LEU A 211 -7.03 -11.26 -6.10
N GLU A 212 -6.74 -10.44 -5.08
CA GLU A 212 -7.67 -10.25 -3.96
C GLU A 212 -9.04 -9.74 -4.45
N ALA A 213 -9.03 -8.72 -5.31
CA ALA A 213 -10.27 -8.12 -5.82
C ALA A 213 -11.10 -9.11 -6.65
N GLU A 214 -10.47 -9.85 -7.55
CA GLU A 214 -11.14 -10.85 -8.39
C GLU A 214 -11.65 -12.03 -7.56
N THR A 215 -10.88 -12.48 -6.57
CA THR A 215 -11.29 -13.56 -5.66
C THR A 215 -12.47 -13.14 -4.79
N ILE A 216 -12.46 -11.93 -4.25
CA ILE A 216 -13.59 -11.38 -3.47
C ILE A 216 -14.86 -11.36 -4.33
N ALA A 217 -14.77 -10.87 -5.57
CA ALA A 217 -15.92 -10.77 -6.46
C ALA A 217 -16.48 -12.15 -6.83
N ALA A 218 -15.61 -13.11 -7.16
CA ALA A 218 -16.01 -14.49 -7.47
C ALA A 218 -16.62 -15.19 -6.25
N TRP A 219 -16.00 -15.07 -5.08
CA TRP A 219 -16.50 -15.65 -3.84
C TRP A 219 -17.88 -15.11 -3.45
N LEU A 220 -18.09 -13.79 -3.61
CA LEU A 220 -19.40 -13.18 -3.36
C LEU A 220 -20.46 -13.69 -4.33
N THR A 221 -20.11 -13.86 -5.59
CA THR A 221 -21.04 -14.40 -6.60
C THR A 221 -21.50 -15.83 -6.22
N ASP A 222 -20.56 -16.67 -5.81
CA ASP A 222 -20.86 -18.07 -5.43
C ASP A 222 -21.65 -18.16 -4.13
N ASN A 223 -21.42 -17.24 -3.18
CA ASN A 223 -22.04 -17.28 -1.86
C ASN A 223 -23.27 -16.38 -1.72
N GLN A 224 -23.60 -15.56 -2.73
CA GLN A 224 -24.70 -14.59 -2.67
C GLN A 224 -26.01 -15.22 -2.22
N GLN A 225 -26.44 -16.29 -2.89
CA GLN A 225 -27.71 -16.94 -2.59
C GLN A 225 -27.78 -17.47 -1.15
N SER A 226 -26.69 -18.06 -0.66
CA SER A 226 -26.61 -18.60 0.71
C SER A 226 -26.65 -17.48 1.76
N ILE A 227 -25.94 -16.37 1.50
CA ILE A 227 -25.92 -15.21 2.37
C ILE A 227 -27.31 -14.55 2.43
N GLU A 228 -27.92 -14.29 1.28
CA GLU A 228 -29.24 -13.67 1.22
C GLU A 228 -30.32 -14.55 1.85
N ALA A 229 -30.27 -15.88 1.65
CA ALA A 229 -31.20 -16.82 2.27
C ALA A 229 -31.05 -16.87 3.80
N TYR A 230 -29.82 -16.86 4.30
CA TYR A 230 -29.53 -16.90 5.76
C TYR A 230 -30.01 -15.63 6.47
N TYR A 231 -29.72 -14.46 5.91
CA TYR A 231 -30.06 -13.18 6.53
C TYR A 231 -31.46 -12.67 6.18
N GLY A 232 -32.12 -13.23 5.16
CA GLY A 232 -33.41 -12.73 4.65
C GLY A 232 -33.32 -11.30 4.10
N LYS A 233 -32.12 -10.88 3.62
CA LYS A 233 -31.81 -9.53 3.14
C LYS A 233 -30.94 -9.61 1.89
N SER A 234 -30.95 -8.54 1.11
CA SER A 234 -30.10 -8.43 -0.06
C SER A 234 -28.62 -8.33 0.32
N LEU A 235 -27.72 -8.80 -0.55
CA LEU A 235 -26.27 -8.84 -0.33
C LEU A 235 -25.72 -7.47 0.12
N HIS A 236 -26.17 -6.36 -0.50
CA HIS A 236 -25.72 -5.00 -0.18
C HIS A 236 -26.11 -4.51 1.23
N GLU A 237 -27.11 -5.09 1.86
CA GLU A 237 -27.51 -4.79 3.24
C GLU A 237 -26.69 -5.60 4.26
N VAL A 238 -26.17 -6.76 3.85
CA VAL A 238 -25.49 -7.72 4.71
C VAL A 238 -23.99 -7.56 4.68
N VAL A 239 -23.41 -7.36 3.47
CA VAL A 239 -21.97 -7.37 3.25
C VAL A 239 -21.42 -5.97 3.04
N GLY A 240 -20.24 -5.71 3.60
CA GLY A 240 -19.40 -4.56 3.31
C GLY A 240 -17.96 -4.98 3.02
N ILE A 241 -17.28 -4.28 2.15
CA ILE A 241 -15.88 -4.54 1.82
C ILE A 241 -15.04 -3.34 2.21
N VAL A 242 -13.97 -3.59 2.96
CA VAL A 242 -13.07 -2.59 3.53
C VAL A 242 -11.65 -2.88 3.10
N THR A 243 -10.91 -1.83 2.74
CA THR A 243 -9.49 -1.92 2.40
C THR A 243 -8.74 -0.67 2.88
N PRO A 244 -7.43 -0.74 3.18
CA PRO A 244 -6.64 0.45 3.51
C PRO A 244 -6.43 1.42 2.34
N PHE A 245 -6.58 0.94 1.07
CA PHE A 245 -6.08 1.65 -0.10
C PHE A 245 -7.19 2.05 -1.08
N SER A 246 -7.16 3.33 -1.50
CA SER A 246 -8.17 3.86 -2.44
C SER A 246 -8.11 3.21 -3.85
N ALA A 247 -6.92 2.82 -4.33
CA ALA A 247 -6.80 2.11 -5.59
C ALA A 247 -7.49 0.73 -5.51
N GLN A 248 -7.35 0.01 -4.37
CA GLN A 248 -8.02 -1.27 -4.16
C GLN A 248 -9.54 -1.14 -4.17
N VAL A 249 -10.09 -0.05 -3.63
CA VAL A 249 -11.53 0.22 -3.71
C VAL A 249 -12.00 0.23 -5.16
N SER A 250 -11.26 0.90 -6.04
CA SER A 250 -11.60 0.97 -7.47
C SER A 250 -11.46 -0.39 -8.16
N THR A 251 -10.40 -1.13 -7.83
CA THR A 251 -10.14 -2.47 -8.37
C THR A 251 -11.22 -3.47 -7.96
N ILE A 252 -11.62 -3.47 -6.68
CA ILE A 252 -12.72 -4.32 -6.20
C ILE A 252 -14.04 -3.96 -6.89
N LYS A 253 -14.37 -2.67 -7.02
CA LYS A 253 -15.58 -2.25 -7.72
C LYS A 253 -15.62 -2.72 -9.17
N GLN A 254 -14.51 -2.64 -9.88
CA GLN A 254 -14.39 -3.14 -11.25
C GLN A 254 -14.54 -4.66 -11.33
N ALA A 255 -13.97 -5.40 -10.38
CA ALA A 255 -14.11 -6.84 -10.31
C ALA A 255 -15.56 -7.27 -10.03
N LEU A 256 -16.25 -6.58 -9.11
CA LEU A 256 -17.66 -6.81 -8.80
C LEU A 256 -18.58 -6.50 -9.99
N ASP A 257 -18.32 -5.40 -10.70
CA ASP A 257 -19.09 -5.01 -11.89
C ASP A 257 -18.99 -6.06 -13.00
N LYS A 258 -17.80 -6.63 -13.22
CA LYS A 258 -17.59 -7.78 -14.14
C LYS A 258 -18.41 -9.00 -13.76
N GLN A 259 -18.72 -9.20 -12.50
CA GLN A 259 -19.57 -10.29 -11.99
C GLN A 259 -21.06 -9.90 -11.90
N GLY A 260 -21.43 -8.70 -12.32
CA GLY A 260 -22.80 -8.20 -12.27
C GLY A 260 -23.27 -7.73 -10.89
N ILE A 261 -22.36 -7.59 -9.93
CA ILE A 261 -22.65 -7.08 -8.58
C ILE A 261 -22.44 -5.56 -8.57
N SER A 262 -23.50 -4.79 -8.39
CA SER A 262 -23.41 -3.32 -8.32
C SER A 262 -22.73 -2.86 -7.04
N ALA A 263 -21.65 -2.07 -7.17
CA ALA A 263 -20.91 -1.48 -6.06
C ALA A 263 -20.77 0.05 -6.23
N GLY A 264 -21.29 0.83 -5.28
CA GLY A 264 -21.25 2.29 -5.42
C GLY A 264 -21.92 3.05 -4.27
N ALA A 265 -22.28 4.30 -4.54
CA ALA A 265 -22.89 5.20 -3.55
C ALA A 265 -24.41 5.07 -3.46
N ASN A 266 -25.06 4.25 -4.29
CA ASN A 266 -26.50 4.10 -4.29
C ASN A 266 -26.95 3.19 -3.14
N GLU A 267 -28.11 3.44 -2.56
CA GLU A 267 -28.67 2.65 -1.44
C GLU A 267 -28.82 1.14 -1.74
N LYS A 268 -28.88 0.76 -3.01
CA LYS A 268 -28.99 -0.65 -3.47
C LYS A 268 -27.66 -1.24 -3.96
N SER A 269 -26.56 -0.59 -3.69
CA SER A 269 -25.22 -1.02 -4.13
C SER A 269 -24.40 -1.53 -2.96
N LEU A 270 -23.57 -2.55 -3.21
CA LEU A 270 -22.64 -3.07 -2.23
C LEU A 270 -21.67 -1.96 -1.76
N THR A 271 -21.52 -1.84 -0.47
CA THR A 271 -20.63 -0.84 0.13
C THR A 271 -19.18 -1.31 0.03
N VAL A 272 -18.37 -0.59 -0.75
CA VAL A 272 -16.92 -0.82 -0.88
C VAL A 272 -16.21 0.48 -0.62
N GLY A 273 -15.31 0.51 0.35
CA GLY A 273 -14.61 1.74 0.71
C GLY A 273 -13.33 1.53 1.49
N THR A 274 -12.61 2.64 1.69
CA THR A 274 -11.50 2.64 2.63
C THR A 274 -12.01 2.61 4.07
N VAL A 275 -11.16 2.19 5.01
CA VAL A 275 -11.51 2.16 6.44
C VAL A 275 -12.04 3.53 6.89
N HIS A 276 -11.45 4.61 6.42
CA HIS A 276 -11.89 5.98 6.72
C HIS A 276 -13.29 6.30 6.17
N SER A 277 -13.60 5.85 4.96
CA SER A 277 -14.88 6.16 4.30
C SER A 277 -16.06 5.34 4.82
N LEU A 278 -15.80 4.23 5.49
CA LEU A 278 -16.83 3.34 6.07
C LEU A 278 -17.03 3.53 7.57
N GLN A 279 -16.41 4.54 8.15
CA GLN A 279 -16.63 4.86 9.54
C GLN A 279 -18.10 5.23 9.79
N GLY A 280 -18.70 4.70 10.87
CA GLY A 280 -20.13 4.82 11.14
C GLY A 280 -21.03 3.80 10.43
N ALA A 281 -20.62 3.20 9.31
CA ALA A 281 -21.34 2.11 8.68
C ALA A 281 -21.03 0.76 9.35
N GLU A 282 -22.02 -0.12 9.43
CA GLU A 282 -21.86 -1.46 9.99
C GLU A 282 -22.59 -2.50 9.13
N ARG A 283 -22.05 -3.71 9.05
CA ARG A 283 -22.62 -4.82 8.28
C ARG A 283 -22.57 -6.12 9.09
N ALA A 284 -23.41 -7.07 8.73
CA ALA A 284 -23.34 -8.40 9.34
C ALA A 284 -21.99 -9.06 8.99
N ILE A 285 -21.62 -9.01 7.73
CA ILE A 285 -20.34 -9.53 7.23
C ILE A 285 -19.48 -8.37 6.71
N VAL A 286 -18.23 -8.32 7.14
CA VAL A 286 -17.23 -7.39 6.60
C VAL A 286 -16.07 -8.18 6.03
N ILE A 287 -15.77 -7.94 4.76
CA ILE A 287 -14.59 -8.49 4.08
C ILE A 287 -13.48 -7.42 4.12
N PHE A 288 -12.30 -7.80 4.59
CA PHE A 288 -11.11 -6.94 4.62
C PHE A 288 -10.09 -7.43 3.59
N SER A 289 -9.71 -6.54 2.66
CA SER A 289 -8.67 -6.76 1.66
C SER A 289 -7.43 -5.96 2.04
N PRO A 290 -6.38 -6.60 2.59
CA PRO A 290 -5.18 -5.94 3.10
C PRO A 290 -4.25 -5.43 2.01
N VAL A 291 -4.28 -6.02 0.81
CA VAL A 291 -3.44 -5.70 -0.36
C VAL A 291 -1.99 -6.14 -0.21
N TYR A 292 -1.37 -5.94 0.95
CA TYR A 292 -0.02 -6.38 1.25
C TYR A 292 0.12 -7.90 1.20
N SER A 293 1.27 -8.36 0.72
CA SER A 293 1.59 -9.79 0.60
C SER A 293 3.05 -10.04 0.98
N LYS A 294 3.45 -11.31 1.09
CA LYS A 294 4.85 -11.71 1.26
C LYS A 294 5.76 -11.21 0.13
N HIS A 295 5.21 -10.92 -1.05
CA HIS A 295 5.95 -10.39 -2.20
C HIS A 295 6.21 -8.89 -2.07
N GLU A 296 5.31 -8.15 -1.41
CA GLU A 296 5.44 -6.73 -1.17
C GLU A 296 4.67 -6.31 0.08
N ASP A 297 5.38 -6.04 1.15
CA ASP A 297 4.83 -5.60 2.43
C ASP A 297 5.04 -4.09 2.67
N GLY A 298 4.40 -3.57 3.70
CA GLY A 298 4.54 -2.20 4.17
C GLY A 298 3.94 -1.98 5.55
N ALA A 299 4.36 -0.92 6.19
CA ALA A 299 4.00 -0.63 7.58
C ALA A 299 2.65 0.11 7.74
N PHE A 300 1.96 0.47 6.65
CA PHE A 300 0.81 1.37 6.73
C PHE A 300 -0.34 0.82 7.60
N ILE A 301 -0.61 -0.48 7.52
CA ILE A 301 -1.69 -1.11 8.31
C ILE A 301 -1.34 -1.14 9.80
N ASP A 302 -0.05 -1.31 10.13
CA ASP A 302 0.43 -1.41 11.51
C ASP A 302 0.91 -0.08 12.09
N SER A 303 0.84 1.01 11.31
CA SER A 303 1.31 2.34 11.76
C SER A 303 0.46 2.92 12.87
N ASP A 304 -0.80 2.51 12.96
CA ASP A 304 -1.78 2.97 13.96
C ASP A 304 -2.80 1.86 14.23
N ASN A 305 -3.07 1.61 15.51
CA ASN A 305 -4.06 0.62 15.94
C ASN A 305 -5.48 0.94 15.47
N SER A 306 -5.80 2.22 15.29
CA SER A 306 -7.15 2.68 14.97
C SER A 306 -7.68 2.12 13.65
N MET A 307 -6.81 1.89 12.67
CA MET A 307 -7.20 1.36 11.36
C MET A 307 -7.86 -0.01 11.47
N LEU A 308 -7.18 -0.99 12.09
CA LEU A 308 -7.74 -2.34 12.25
C LEU A 308 -8.82 -2.37 13.33
N ASN A 309 -8.74 -1.55 14.37
CA ASN A 309 -9.81 -1.40 15.35
C ASN A 309 -11.14 -1.00 14.68
N VAL A 310 -11.10 0.00 13.81
CA VAL A 310 -12.29 0.44 13.07
C VAL A 310 -12.73 -0.61 12.07
N ALA A 311 -11.83 -1.17 11.26
CA ALA A 311 -12.19 -2.16 10.25
C ALA A 311 -12.91 -3.36 10.86
N VAL A 312 -12.35 -3.94 11.92
CA VAL A 312 -12.89 -5.12 12.62
C VAL A 312 -14.22 -4.79 13.28
N SER A 313 -14.33 -3.66 13.98
CA SER A 313 -15.56 -3.26 14.69
C SER A 313 -16.73 -2.91 13.76
N ARG A 314 -16.54 -2.84 12.44
CA ARG A 314 -17.65 -2.70 11.45
C ARG A 314 -18.44 -4.00 11.28
N ALA A 315 -17.84 -5.15 11.58
CA ALA A 315 -18.50 -6.45 11.46
C ALA A 315 -19.36 -6.75 12.68
N LYS A 316 -20.59 -7.18 12.46
CA LYS A 316 -21.46 -7.64 13.55
C LYS A 316 -21.25 -9.14 13.81
N ASP A 317 -21.29 -9.93 12.76
CA ASP A 317 -21.36 -11.40 12.81
C ASP A 317 -20.08 -12.06 12.30
N SER A 318 -19.46 -11.49 11.25
CA SER A 318 -18.28 -12.08 10.63
C SER A 318 -17.34 -11.01 10.09
N PHE A 319 -16.07 -11.08 10.50
CA PHE A 319 -14.96 -10.33 9.92
C PHE A 319 -14.07 -11.30 9.17
N LEU A 320 -13.98 -11.14 7.85
CA LEU A 320 -13.30 -12.06 6.94
C LEU A 320 -12.12 -11.36 6.26
N VAL A 321 -10.92 -11.90 6.42
CA VAL A 321 -9.70 -11.37 5.79
C VAL A 321 -9.41 -12.15 4.50
N PHE A 322 -9.39 -11.46 3.37
CA PHE A 322 -9.06 -12.03 2.07
C PHE A 322 -7.71 -11.49 1.61
N GLY A 323 -6.64 -12.26 1.83
CA GLY A 323 -5.28 -11.81 1.56
C GLY A 323 -4.22 -12.86 1.82
N ASP A 324 -2.96 -12.47 1.80
CA ASP A 324 -1.83 -13.37 1.99
C ASP A 324 -1.63 -13.72 3.48
N MET A 325 -2.07 -14.91 3.86
CA MET A 325 -1.95 -15.38 5.25
C MET A 325 -0.52 -15.72 5.65
N ASP A 326 0.37 -16.04 4.70
CA ASP A 326 1.79 -16.24 5.01
C ASP A 326 2.42 -14.94 5.54
N LEU A 327 1.97 -13.79 5.01
CA LEU A 327 2.40 -12.49 5.54
C LEU A 327 1.88 -12.25 6.96
N PHE A 328 0.64 -12.63 7.25
CA PHE A 328 0.06 -12.45 8.59
C PHE A 328 0.73 -13.34 9.63
N GLU A 329 1.11 -14.57 9.26
CA GLU A 329 1.76 -15.53 10.16
C GLU A 329 3.13 -15.05 10.67
N ILE A 330 3.88 -14.35 9.83
CA ILE A 330 5.23 -13.86 10.17
C ILE A 330 5.24 -12.52 10.92
N GLN A 331 4.10 -11.84 11.04
CA GLN A 331 4.04 -10.56 11.75
C GLN A 331 4.28 -10.72 13.25
N PRO A 332 4.98 -9.77 13.90
CA PRO A 332 5.16 -9.78 15.35
C PRO A 332 3.80 -9.80 16.07
N ALA A 333 3.64 -10.65 17.08
CA ALA A 333 2.39 -10.76 17.83
C ALA A 333 1.97 -9.44 18.54
N SER A 334 2.90 -8.50 18.69
CA SER A 334 2.65 -7.15 19.22
C SER A 334 2.16 -6.15 18.19
N SER A 335 2.24 -6.48 16.89
CA SER A 335 1.69 -5.63 15.83
C SER A 335 0.19 -5.85 15.67
N PRO A 336 -0.56 -4.85 15.15
CA PRO A 336 -1.99 -5.02 14.86
C PRO A 336 -2.30 -6.22 13.98
N ARG A 337 -1.54 -6.45 12.88
CA ARG A 337 -1.71 -7.62 12.00
C ARG A 337 -1.34 -8.94 12.69
N GLY A 338 -0.26 -8.96 13.47
CA GLY A 338 0.15 -10.16 14.21
C GLY A 338 -0.84 -10.55 15.31
N LEU A 339 -1.43 -9.56 15.98
CA LEU A 339 -2.54 -9.82 16.91
C LEU A 339 -3.78 -10.34 16.15
N LEU A 340 -4.11 -9.77 14.99
CA LEU A 340 -5.22 -10.23 14.16
C LEU A 340 -5.01 -11.69 13.71
N ALA A 341 -3.80 -12.04 13.29
CA ALA A 341 -3.43 -13.40 12.92
C ALA A 341 -3.75 -14.42 14.03
N LYS A 342 -3.50 -14.07 15.29
CA LYS A 342 -3.83 -14.90 16.44
C LYS A 342 -5.32 -15.26 16.50
N TYR A 343 -6.21 -14.32 16.25
CA TYR A 343 -7.66 -14.55 16.22
C TYR A 343 -8.10 -15.31 14.99
N LEU A 344 -7.49 -15.03 13.83
CA LEU A 344 -7.81 -15.73 12.57
C LEU A 344 -7.42 -17.21 12.65
N PHE A 345 -6.23 -17.51 13.19
CA PHE A 345 -5.68 -18.88 13.24
C PHE A 345 -6.02 -19.64 14.52
N GLU A 346 -6.88 -19.10 15.37
CA GLU A 346 -7.31 -19.75 16.61
C GLU A 346 -7.99 -21.11 16.37
N SER A 347 -8.65 -21.27 15.22
CA SER A 347 -9.34 -22.50 14.84
C SER A 347 -9.23 -22.77 13.36
N GLU A 348 -9.05 -24.04 12.98
CA GLU A 348 -9.11 -24.48 11.57
C GLU A 348 -10.45 -24.15 10.89
N LYS A 349 -11.53 -24.04 11.68
CA LYS A 349 -12.86 -23.65 11.17
C LYS A 349 -12.93 -22.20 10.68
N ASN A 350 -11.95 -21.38 11.01
CA ASN A 350 -11.84 -20.00 10.55
C ASN A 350 -11.33 -19.91 9.10
N ALA A 351 -10.72 -20.97 8.57
CA ALA A 351 -10.28 -21.02 7.20
C ALA A 351 -11.47 -21.20 6.25
N LEU A 352 -11.62 -20.29 5.31
CA LEU A 352 -12.57 -20.41 4.19
C LEU A 352 -11.89 -21.15 3.04
N PHE A 353 -12.64 -21.99 2.36
CA PHE A 353 -12.17 -22.72 1.18
C PHE A 353 -12.85 -22.17 -0.05
N PHE A 354 -12.07 -21.73 -1.03
CA PHE A 354 -12.56 -21.27 -2.32
C PHE A 354 -11.52 -21.56 -3.40
N ASP A 355 -11.96 -22.19 -4.48
CA ASP A 355 -11.07 -22.52 -5.60
C ASP A 355 -10.89 -21.26 -6.47
N TYR A 356 -9.74 -20.60 -6.35
CA TYR A 356 -9.38 -19.43 -7.13
C TYR A 356 -8.22 -19.74 -8.08
N LYS A 357 -8.18 -19.03 -9.20
CA LYS A 357 -7.08 -19.17 -10.15
C LYS A 357 -5.88 -18.40 -9.65
N GLU A 358 -4.75 -19.10 -9.44
CA GLU A 358 -3.47 -18.43 -9.26
C GLU A 358 -3.11 -17.64 -10.53
N ARG A 359 -2.62 -16.44 -10.34
CA ARG A 359 -2.04 -15.65 -11.44
C ARG A 359 -0.76 -16.32 -11.91
N GLU A 360 -0.65 -16.59 -13.22
CA GLU A 360 0.55 -17.19 -13.81
C GLU A 360 1.80 -16.31 -13.62
N ASP A 361 1.61 -14.99 -13.57
CA ASP A 361 2.67 -14.00 -13.34
C ASP A 361 3.22 -13.99 -11.90
N LEU A 362 2.53 -14.62 -10.93
CA LEU A 362 3.05 -14.79 -9.56
C LEU A 362 3.98 -15.99 -9.41
N LYS A 363 4.00 -16.89 -10.38
CA LYS A 363 4.94 -18.02 -10.42
C LYS A 363 6.37 -17.62 -10.74
N THR A 364 6.61 -16.36 -11.02
CA THR A 364 7.88 -15.84 -11.46
C THR A 364 8.65 -15.18 -10.33
N SER A 365 9.75 -15.79 -10.06
CA SER A 365 11.02 -15.32 -9.49
C SER A 365 10.99 -14.04 -8.66
N GLU A 366 11.43 -14.19 -7.43
CA GLU A 366 11.98 -13.07 -6.64
C GLU A 366 12.81 -12.15 -7.54
N THR A 367 12.38 -10.91 -7.68
CA THR A 367 13.20 -9.88 -8.34
C THR A 367 14.51 -9.75 -7.58
N LYS A 368 15.62 -10.16 -8.21
CA LYS A 368 16.95 -10.09 -7.60
C LYS A 368 17.76 -9.02 -8.32
N ILE A 369 18.32 -8.11 -7.54
CA ILE A 369 19.32 -7.15 -8.02
C ILE A 369 20.59 -7.42 -7.23
N TYR A 370 21.68 -7.68 -7.94
CA TYR A 370 22.99 -7.87 -7.33
C TYR A 370 24.11 -7.38 -8.24
N THR A 371 25.30 -7.21 -7.70
CA THR A 371 26.47 -6.76 -8.44
C THR A 371 27.50 -7.88 -8.58
N LEU A 372 28.14 -7.91 -9.74
CA LEU A 372 29.30 -8.75 -10.01
C LEU A 372 30.56 -7.92 -9.90
N HIS A 373 31.60 -8.48 -9.31
CA HIS A 373 32.90 -7.85 -9.12
C HIS A 373 34.03 -8.77 -9.59
N GLY A 374 34.95 -8.23 -10.37
CA GLY A 374 36.11 -8.97 -10.87
C GLY A 374 35.79 -10.09 -11.86
N VAL A 375 36.81 -10.78 -12.34
CA VAL A 375 36.71 -11.75 -13.42
C VAL A 375 35.93 -13.00 -13.00
N GLU A 376 36.23 -13.55 -11.83
CA GLU A 376 35.66 -14.83 -11.38
C GLU A 376 34.14 -14.78 -11.28
N GLN A 377 33.57 -13.72 -10.70
CA GLN A 377 32.12 -13.58 -10.57
C GLN A 377 31.43 -13.42 -11.92
N HIS A 378 32.06 -12.67 -12.85
CA HIS A 378 31.53 -12.51 -14.20
C HIS A 378 31.56 -13.81 -15.01
N ASP A 379 32.65 -14.55 -14.93
CA ASP A 379 32.78 -15.83 -15.65
C ASP A 379 31.79 -16.87 -15.11
N ASN A 380 31.64 -16.96 -13.79
CA ASN A 380 30.66 -17.84 -13.15
C ASN A 380 29.21 -17.44 -13.54
N PHE A 381 28.91 -16.15 -13.52
CA PHE A 381 27.60 -15.63 -13.93
C PHE A 381 27.27 -16.01 -15.39
N LEU A 382 28.20 -15.80 -16.32
CA LEU A 382 27.94 -16.08 -17.73
C LEU A 382 27.75 -17.59 -17.98
N ASN A 383 28.53 -18.44 -17.32
CA ASN A 383 28.36 -19.90 -17.40
C ASN A 383 27.00 -20.34 -16.84
N GLN A 384 26.59 -19.83 -15.67
CA GLN A 384 25.27 -20.10 -15.10
C GLN A 384 24.14 -19.58 -16.01
N THR A 385 24.35 -18.46 -16.69
CA THR A 385 23.37 -17.94 -17.66
C THR A 385 23.21 -18.91 -18.82
N PHE A 386 24.29 -19.47 -19.35
CA PHE A 386 24.19 -20.49 -20.40
C PHE A 386 23.47 -21.75 -19.93
N GLU A 387 23.63 -22.15 -18.68
CA GLU A 387 22.99 -23.35 -18.13
C GLU A 387 21.49 -23.17 -17.87
N ASN A 388 21.09 -22.02 -17.34
CA ASN A 388 19.76 -21.80 -16.79
C ASN A 388 18.76 -21.12 -17.75
N THR A 389 19.24 -20.53 -18.86
CA THR A 389 18.35 -19.88 -19.84
C THR A 389 17.63 -20.91 -20.70
N GLY A 390 16.35 -20.67 -20.99
CA GLY A 390 15.48 -21.61 -21.67
C GLY A 390 15.25 -21.36 -23.16
N LYS A 391 15.35 -20.11 -23.66
CA LYS A 391 14.96 -19.73 -25.02
C LYS A 391 16.06 -19.00 -25.79
N HIS A 392 16.58 -17.90 -25.25
CA HIS A 392 17.58 -17.11 -25.95
C HIS A 392 18.55 -16.41 -25.00
N ILE A 393 19.80 -16.26 -25.47
CA ILE A 393 20.85 -15.50 -24.79
C ILE A 393 21.46 -14.53 -25.79
N THR A 394 21.57 -13.25 -25.41
CA THR A 394 22.28 -12.24 -26.19
C THR A 394 23.43 -11.66 -25.38
N ILE A 395 24.65 -11.72 -25.92
CA ILE A 395 25.85 -11.14 -25.30
C ILE A 395 26.36 -10.01 -26.16
N VAL A 396 26.36 -8.80 -25.62
CA VAL A 396 26.94 -7.61 -26.25
C VAL A 396 28.34 -7.40 -25.69
N SER A 397 29.36 -7.62 -26.51
CA SER A 397 30.75 -7.40 -26.16
C SER A 397 31.43 -6.58 -27.27
N PRO A 398 31.80 -5.31 -27.00
CA PRO A 398 32.42 -4.44 -28.02
C PRO A 398 33.64 -5.07 -28.69
N TRP A 399 34.47 -5.75 -27.92
CA TRP A 399 35.64 -6.45 -28.43
C TRP A 399 35.44 -7.96 -28.43
N LEU A 400 35.84 -8.61 -29.53
CA LEU A 400 35.82 -10.05 -29.71
C LEU A 400 37.23 -10.55 -30.06
N THR A 401 37.83 -11.28 -29.15
CA THR A 401 39.14 -11.90 -29.36
C THR A 401 39.01 -13.41 -29.33
N TRP A 402 39.18 -14.05 -30.48
CA TRP A 402 38.96 -15.51 -30.62
C TRP A 402 39.78 -16.33 -29.61
N GLN A 403 41.06 -16.06 -29.46
CA GLN A 403 41.93 -16.75 -28.49
C GLN A 403 41.41 -16.64 -27.04
N LYS A 404 40.88 -15.48 -26.65
CA LYS A 404 40.31 -15.30 -25.31
C LYS A 404 39.04 -16.11 -25.15
N LEU A 405 38.20 -16.15 -26.16
CA LEU A 405 36.96 -16.93 -26.15
C LEU A 405 37.25 -18.45 -25.99
N GLU A 406 38.28 -18.98 -26.68
CA GLU A 406 38.71 -20.37 -26.52
C GLU A 406 39.26 -20.65 -25.10
N GLN A 407 40.05 -19.73 -24.56
CA GLN A 407 40.66 -19.89 -23.23
C GLN A 407 39.66 -19.87 -22.06
N THR A 408 38.52 -19.26 -22.22
CA THR A 408 37.51 -19.11 -21.14
C THR A 408 36.56 -20.30 -21.02
N GLY A 409 36.52 -21.21 -21.99
CA GLY A 409 35.52 -22.28 -22.05
C GLY A 409 34.11 -21.79 -22.45
N PHE A 410 33.90 -20.49 -22.67
CA PHE A 410 32.59 -19.95 -23.08
C PHE A 410 32.10 -20.50 -24.40
N LEU A 411 33.03 -20.85 -25.29
CA LEU A 411 32.69 -21.44 -26.58
C LEU A 411 31.97 -22.78 -26.40
N ASP A 412 32.47 -23.63 -25.50
CA ASP A 412 31.85 -24.92 -25.19
C ASP A 412 30.47 -24.73 -24.53
N SER A 413 30.35 -23.76 -23.60
CA SER A 413 29.10 -23.42 -22.96
C SER A 413 28.05 -22.89 -23.95
N MET A 414 28.45 -22.07 -24.93
CA MET A 414 27.57 -21.59 -26.02
C MET A 414 27.10 -22.72 -26.92
N ILE A 415 28.03 -23.63 -27.32
CA ILE A 415 27.70 -24.79 -28.15
C ILE A 415 26.74 -25.73 -27.41
N ALA A 416 26.96 -25.96 -26.12
CA ALA A 416 26.07 -26.78 -25.29
C ALA A 416 24.67 -26.13 -25.17
N ALA A 417 24.59 -24.80 -25.04
CA ALA A 417 23.33 -24.07 -25.06
C ALA A 417 22.59 -24.20 -26.40
N CYS A 418 23.29 -24.01 -27.52
CA CYS A 418 22.73 -24.22 -28.86
C CYS A 418 22.22 -25.66 -29.07
N SER A 419 22.94 -26.65 -28.55
CA SER A 419 22.54 -28.07 -28.64
C SER A 419 21.26 -28.37 -27.85
N ARG A 420 20.92 -27.58 -26.84
CA ARG A 420 19.65 -27.64 -26.11
C ARG A 420 18.52 -26.86 -26.79
N GLY A 421 18.77 -26.24 -27.96
CA GLY A 421 17.79 -25.46 -28.71
C GLY A 421 17.71 -23.98 -28.29
N ILE A 422 18.66 -23.48 -27.51
CA ILE A 422 18.73 -22.08 -27.07
C ILE A 422 19.36 -21.24 -28.19
N ASN A 423 18.73 -20.11 -28.52
CA ASN A 423 19.25 -19.16 -29.50
C ASN A 423 20.34 -18.30 -28.88
N VAL A 424 21.61 -18.56 -29.14
CA VAL A 424 22.73 -17.76 -28.66
C VAL A 424 23.13 -16.72 -29.71
N THR A 425 23.12 -15.43 -29.33
CA THR A 425 23.50 -14.31 -30.20
C THR A 425 24.68 -13.54 -29.60
N VAL A 426 25.73 -13.38 -30.36
CA VAL A 426 26.89 -12.53 -30.02
C VAL A 426 26.81 -11.23 -30.83
N VAL A 427 26.77 -10.10 -30.14
CA VAL A 427 26.78 -8.75 -30.73
C VAL A 427 28.13 -8.11 -30.46
N THR A 428 28.84 -7.71 -31.52
CA THR A 428 30.17 -7.07 -31.37
C THR A 428 30.29 -5.83 -32.25
N ASP A 429 31.17 -4.93 -31.87
CA ASP A 429 31.35 -3.65 -32.57
C ASP A 429 32.41 -3.75 -33.67
N ARG A 430 32.09 -3.22 -34.85
CA ARG A 430 33.01 -3.20 -35.98
C ARG A 430 34.21 -2.30 -35.70
N SER A 431 33.96 -1.06 -35.29
CA SER A 431 35.01 -0.04 -35.14
C SER A 431 36.04 -0.44 -34.09
N TYR A 432 35.59 -0.90 -32.92
CA TYR A 432 36.50 -1.33 -31.84
C TYR A 432 37.35 -2.54 -32.21
N ASN A 433 36.88 -3.41 -33.09
CA ASN A 433 37.64 -4.58 -33.52
C ASN A 433 38.51 -4.34 -34.77
N THR A 434 38.30 -3.28 -35.53
CA THR A 434 38.98 -3.09 -36.82
C THR A 434 39.81 -1.79 -36.92
N GLU A 435 39.51 -0.76 -36.14
CA GLU A 435 40.23 0.52 -36.21
C GLU A 435 41.67 0.38 -35.72
N HIS A 436 42.60 0.85 -36.50
CA HIS A 436 44.01 1.03 -36.18
C HIS A 436 44.63 2.09 -37.12
N ASN A 437 45.62 2.84 -36.61
CA ASN A 437 46.29 3.86 -37.39
C ASN A 437 47.18 3.27 -38.51
N ASP A 438 47.75 2.06 -38.28
CA ASP A 438 48.54 1.31 -39.25
C ASP A 438 47.61 0.55 -40.17
N PHE A 439 47.82 0.65 -41.50
CA PHE A 439 46.97 0.06 -42.51
C PHE A 439 47.08 -1.49 -42.52
N GLU A 440 48.25 -2.07 -42.39
CA GLU A 440 48.42 -3.52 -42.36
C GLU A 440 47.76 -4.12 -41.13
N LYS A 441 47.96 -3.54 -39.95
CA LYS A 441 47.27 -3.96 -38.73
C LYS A 441 45.76 -3.80 -38.80
N ARG A 442 45.25 -2.77 -39.47
CA ARG A 442 43.83 -2.63 -39.74
C ARG A 442 43.28 -3.76 -40.57
N LYS A 443 43.99 -4.13 -41.64
CA LYS A 443 43.63 -5.22 -42.53
C LYS A 443 43.65 -6.57 -41.80
N GLU A 444 44.69 -6.80 -41.03
CA GLU A 444 44.82 -8.00 -40.18
C GLU A 444 43.65 -8.10 -39.19
N LYS A 445 43.33 -7.04 -38.47
CA LYS A 445 42.22 -6.99 -37.54
C LYS A 445 40.87 -7.27 -38.21
N GLN A 446 40.65 -6.71 -39.42
CA GLN A 446 39.45 -7.00 -40.23
C GLN A 446 39.32 -8.48 -40.60
N GLN A 447 40.43 -9.10 -40.99
CA GLN A 447 40.45 -10.52 -41.32
C GLN A 447 40.20 -11.39 -40.11
N ASN A 448 40.81 -11.06 -38.97
CA ASN A 448 40.62 -11.77 -37.70
C ASN A 448 39.17 -11.69 -37.22
N LEU A 449 38.55 -10.52 -37.27
CA LEU A 449 37.15 -10.35 -36.92
C LEU A 449 36.24 -11.18 -37.84
N LYS A 450 36.45 -11.08 -39.16
CA LYS A 450 35.66 -11.84 -40.12
C LYS A 450 35.78 -13.37 -39.90
N ALA A 451 36.98 -13.86 -39.67
CA ALA A 451 37.23 -15.27 -39.39
C ALA A 451 36.56 -15.74 -38.05
N ALA A 452 36.58 -14.89 -37.01
CA ALA A 452 35.92 -15.18 -35.75
C ALA A 452 34.39 -15.27 -35.90
N LEU A 453 33.77 -14.34 -36.64
CA LEU A 453 32.32 -14.36 -36.91
C LEU A 453 31.89 -15.56 -37.75
N GLU A 454 32.67 -15.92 -38.80
CA GLU A 454 32.42 -17.10 -39.61
C GLU A 454 32.49 -18.40 -38.77
N LYS A 455 33.46 -18.51 -37.88
CA LYS A 455 33.60 -19.67 -36.97
C LYS A 455 32.42 -19.76 -35.99
N LEU A 456 31.99 -18.66 -35.38
CA LEU A 456 30.82 -18.64 -34.48
C LEU A 456 29.55 -19.08 -35.21
N ASN A 457 29.31 -18.55 -36.40
CA ASN A 457 28.15 -18.94 -37.20
C ASN A 457 28.18 -20.40 -37.63
N ALA A 458 29.36 -20.94 -37.95
CA ALA A 458 29.54 -22.36 -38.28
C ALA A 458 29.23 -23.29 -37.10
N LEU A 459 29.34 -22.79 -35.86
CA LEU A 459 29.03 -23.52 -34.63
C LEU A 459 27.55 -23.30 -34.19
N GLY A 460 26.73 -22.64 -34.99
CA GLY A 460 25.31 -22.37 -34.71
C GLY A 460 25.07 -21.17 -33.80
N ILE A 461 26.08 -20.38 -33.51
CA ILE A 461 25.99 -19.16 -32.71
C ILE A 461 25.72 -17.96 -33.64
N ALA A 462 24.57 -17.30 -33.49
CA ALA A 462 24.23 -16.15 -34.30
C ALA A 462 25.14 -14.96 -33.99
N THR A 463 25.53 -14.21 -35.01
CA THR A 463 26.37 -13.02 -34.82
C THR A 463 25.72 -11.78 -35.40
N LYS A 464 25.82 -10.65 -34.66
CA LYS A 464 25.39 -9.32 -35.15
C LYS A 464 26.57 -8.36 -35.05
N LEU A 465 26.86 -7.68 -36.15
CA LEU A 465 27.90 -6.65 -36.22
C LEU A 465 27.25 -5.26 -36.12
N VAL A 466 27.71 -4.45 -35.21
CA VAL A 466 27.18 -3.11 -34.94
C VAL A 466 28.28 -2.04 -35.00
N ASN A 467 27.91 -0.78 -35.03
CA ASN A 467 28.84 0.35 -34.98
C ASN A 467 28.58 1.23 -33.76
N ARG A 468 29.66 1.70 -33.12
CA ARG A 468 29.63 2.66 -31.99
C ARG A 468 28.84 2.15 -30.79
N VAL A 469 28.96 0.88 -30.46
CA VAL A 469 28.37 0.26 -29.29
C VAL A 469 29.48 -0.10 -28.31
N HIS A 470 29.56 0.60 -27.18
CA HIS A 470 30.55 0.34 -26.12
C HIS A 470 29.94 -0.40 -24.90
N SER A 471 28.65 -0.65 -24.92
CA SER A 471 27.93 -1.32 -23.84
C SER A 471 28.33 -2.79 -23.73
N LYS A 472 28.40 -3.31 -22.49
CA LYS A 472 28.65 -4.72 -22.19
C LYS A 472 27.39 -5.23 -21.50
N ILE A 473 26.66 -6.09 -22.21
CA ILE A 473 25.31 -6.50 -21.80
C ILE A 473 25.20 -8.02 -21.98
N VAL A 474 24.53 -8.65 -21.04
CA VAL A 474 24.03 -10.03 -21.17
C VAL A 474 22.54 -10.03 -20.91
N ILE A 475 21.80 -10.62 -21.84
CA ILE A 475 20.35 -10.81 -21.75
C ILE A 475 20.07 -12.30 -21.80
N GLY A 476 19.32 -12.83 -20.85
CA GLY A 476 18.84 -14.19 -20.82
C GLY A 476 17.32 -14.22 -20.74
N ASP A 477 16.67 -14.76 -21.76
CA ASP A 477 15.22 -14.71 -21.94
C ASP A 477 14.65 -13.29 -21.77
N ASP A 478 13.42 -13.14 -21.24
CA ASP A 478 12.82 -11.84 -20.97
C ASP A 478 13.00 -11.39 -19.51
N GLY A 479 13.73 -12.17 -18.70
CA GLY A 479 13.81 -12.02 -17.25
C GLY A 479 15.21 -11.78 -16.66
N LEU A 480 16.28 -11.74 -17.48
CA LEU A 480 17.64 -11.49 -17.01
C LEU A 480 18.32 -10.40 -17.83
N LEU A 481 18.83 -9.39 -17.15
CA LEU A 481 19.62 -8.32 -17.74
C LEU A 481 20.85 -8.03 -16.89
N CYS A 482 22.03 -8.14 -17.47
CA CYS A 482 23.29 -7.71 -16.87
C CYS A 482 23.89 -6.57 -17.68
N VAL A 483 24.23 -5.46 -17.02
CA VAL A 483 24.84 -4.28 -17.65
C VAL A 483 26.02 -3.83 -16.81
N GLY A 484 27.17 -3.58 -17.44
CA GLY A 484 28.34 -3.13 -16.69
C GLY A 484 29.56 -2.74 -17.53
N SER A 485 30.73 -2.81 -16.90
CA SER A 485 32.01 -2.46 -17.52
C SER A 485 32.79 -3.66 -18.08
N PHE A 486 32.42 -4.89 -17.73
CA PHE A 486 33.20 -6.08 -18.01
C PHE A 486 33.17 -6.49 -19.49
N ASN A 487 34.35 -6.63 -20.09
CA ASN A 487 34.51 -7.03 -21.48
C ASN A 487 34.50 -8.56 -21.61
N TRP A 488 33.34 -9.16 -21.87
CA TRP A 488 33.07 -10.60 -21.83
C TRP A 488 34.06 -11.45 -22.64
N PHE A 489 34.42 -11.01 -23.83
CA PHE A 489 35.23 -11.80 -24.76
C PHE A 489 36.66 -11.27 -25.01
N SER A 490 37.08 -10.26 -24.23
CA SER A 490 38.41 -9.66 -24.39
C SER A 490 39.13 -9.35 -23.07
N ALA A 491 38.43 -9.44 -21.92
CA ALA A 491 39.06 -9.23 -20.61
C ALA A 491 40.21 -10.21 -20.36
N THR A 492 41.29 -9.73 -19.74
CA THR A 492 42.37 -10.59 -19.30
C THR A 492 42.00 -11.33 -18.02
N ARG A 493 42.38 -12.63 -17.94
CA ARG A 493 42.19 -13.51 -16.77
C ARG A 493 43.51 -13.75 -16.02
N GLU A 494 44.58 -13.05 -16.40
CA GLU A 494 45.84 -13.12 -15.70
C GLU A 494 45.82 -12.15 -14.49
N ALA A 495 45.98 -12.66 -13.27
CA ALA A 495 45.86 -11.92 -12.02
C ALA A 495 46.70 -10.61 -11.98
N ARG A 496 47.88 -10.63 -12.65
CA ARG A 496 48.78 -9.46 -12.71
C ARG A 496 48.21 -8.27 -13.50
N TYR A 497 47.26 -8.52 -14.43
CA TYR A 497 46.68 -7.52 -15.35
C TYR A 497 45.16 -7.43 -15.24
N GLU A 498 44.62 -8.08 -14.23
CA GLU A 498 43.19 -8.03 -13.96
C GLU A 498 42.73 -6.61 -13.65
N ARG A 499 41.65 -6.18 -14.30
CA ARG A 499 41.01 -4.89 -14.01
C ARG A 499 39.82 -5.13 -13.11
N TYR A 500 39.59 -4.19 -12.20
CA TYR A 500 38.38 -4.21 -11.39
C TYR A 500 37.21 -3.71 -12.25
N ASP A 501 36.40 -4.65 -12.70
CA ASP A 501 35.17 -4.39 -13.44
C ASP A 501 33.96 -4.71 -12.58
N THR A 502 32.88 -3.95 -12.78
CA THR A 502 31.63 -4.12 -12.04
C THR A 502 30.47 -4.18 -13.02
N SER A 503 29.55 -5.12 -12.79
CA SER A 503 28.29 -5.19 -13.53
C SER A 503 27.12 -5.36 -12.57
N MET A 504 25.98 -4.80 -12.93
CA MET A 504 24.71 -4.96 -12.22
C MET A 504 23.88 -6.02 -12.94
N VAL A 505 23.37 -6.97 -12.20
CA VAL A 505 22.45 -7.99 -12.67
C VAL A 505 21.08 -7.74 -12.09
N TYR A 506 20.10 -7.74 -12.95
CA TYR A 506 18.69 -7.73 -12.61
C TYR A 506 18.05 -9.03 -13.12
N CYS A 507 17.36 -9.76 -12.24
CA CYS A 507 16.51 -10.90 -12.58
C CYS A 507 15.08 -10.59 -12.16
N GLY A 508 14.12 -10.67 -13.07
CA GLY A 508 12.70 -10.41 -12.78
C GLY A 508 11.87 -10.15 -14.04
N ASP A 509 10.55 -10.11 -13.88
CA ASP A 509 9.60 -10.15 -15.00
C ASP A 509 9.33 -8.82 -15.70
N ASN A 510 9.72 -7.69 -15.11
CA ASN A 510 9.43 -6.35 -15.63
C ASN A 510 10.47 -5.81 -16.62
N LEU A 511 11.30 -6.68 -17.20
CA LEU A 511 12.42 -6.29 -18.08
C LEU A 511 12.07 -6.19 -19.56
N LYS A 512 10.92 -6.68 -19.97
CA LYS A 512 10.57 -6.80 -21.39
C LYS A 512 10.69 -5.49 -22.15
N GLY A 513 10.19 -4.38 -21.59
CA GLY A 513 10.29 -3.06 -22.22
C GLY A 513 11.73 -2.56 -22.37
N GLU A 514 12.56 -2.76 -21.35
CA GLU A 514 13.98 -2.36 -21.37
C GLU A 514 14.79 -3.25 -22.35
N ILE A 515 14.52 -4.53 -22.38
CA ILE A 515 15.14 -5.47 -23.32
C ILE A 515 14.77 -5.12 -24.76
N GLU A 516 13.51 -4.84 -25.06
CA GLU A 516 13.05 -4.37 -26.37
C GLU A 516 13.73 -3.05 -26.77
N ALA A 517 13.87 -2.10 -25.84
CA ALA A 517 14.57 -0.84 -26.11
C ALA A 517 16.04 -1.05 -26.45
N ILE A 518 16.72 -2.00 -25.78
CA ILE A 518 18.10 -2.39 -26.08
C ILE A 518 18.19 -3.01 -27.48
N TYR A 519 17.33 -3.97 -27.82
CA TYR A 519 17.32 -4.58 -29.14
C TYR A 519 17.07 -3.57 -30.25
N ASN A 520 16.08 -2.69 -30.10
CA ASN A 520 15.79 -1.61 -31.05
C ASN A 520 17.00 -0.66 -31.23
N SER A 521 17.74 -0.39 -30.15
CA SER A 521 18.96 0.44 -30.21
C SER A 521 20.11 -0.27 -30.95
N LEU A 522 20.27 -1.57 -30.76
CA LEU A 522 21.28 -2.39 -31.46
C LEU A 522 20.95 -2.54 -32.94
N GLU A 523 19.69 -2.78 -33.30
CA GLU A 523 19.23 -2.89 -34.71
C GLU A 523 19.48 -1.62 -35.52
N ARG A 524 19.23 -0.44 -34.94
CA ARG A 524 19.54 0.84 -35.57
C ARG A 524 21.03 1.05 -35.87
N ARG A 525 21.92 0.29 -35.26
CA ARG A 525 23.37 0.36 -35.38
C ARG A 525 23.97 -0.83 -36.11
N GLN A 526 23.16 -1.75 -36.59
CA GLN A 526 23.61 -2.94 -37.31
C GLN A 526 24.23 -2.53 -38.67
N VAL A 527 25.31 -3.21 -39.07
CA VAL A 527 26.11 -2.91 -40.29
C VAL A 527 26.06 -4.07 -41.26
#